data_163900619ce4392f16595a41669c668c
#
_entry.id   163900619ce4392f16595a41669c668c
#
_cell.length_a   1.000
_cell.length_b   1.000
_cell.length_c   1.000
_cell.angle_alpha   90.00
_cell.angle_beta   90.00
_cell.angle_gamma   90.00
#
_symmetry.space_group_name_H-M   'P 1'
#
loop_
_entity.id
_entity.type
_entity.pdbx_description
1 polymer ?
#
loop_
_entity_poly.entity_id
_entity_poly.type
_entity_poly.pdbx_seq_one_letter_code
_entity_poly.pdbx_strand_id
1 'polypeptide(L)'
;MNEKPKQVSAGLTKSLTTGGQSSRGKAARKSPARSIGRTKAKAEKNAPEKKPAKPKAKPKAKPKSKAANAKKPPEKVRIIPLGGLHEIGKNMTAIEYENEIIIIDCGLSFPDDDMFGIDKVIPDFSYLKNSGKKILGLLITHGHEDHIGAVPYLIKELNIPVYGNRFPLGLIENKLKEHGLTAKLNVVNAGETFRIGSNFKVEAIRITHSIVDSLCFSIDTPAGRVFHTGDFKIDYTPVDGDPIDLARLARVGDEGVLLMMAESTNVFRQGYTPSERVVGETLDGIFRDAKSRIIIATFSSNVHRIKKIIDLAQQNGRKVAVSGRSMVTVVDLAQELGYIDVPKNTIIDINQARNYSDKELVIITTGSQGEPMSALARMAANEHKAVKIKPGDRVILSSSPVPGNEITVANVVNKLIEKGAEVIY
;
A
#
# COMPACT_ATOMS: atom_id res chain seq x y z
N MET A 1 -47.83 -36.79 -11.31
CA MET A 1 -47.74 -37.05 -9.87
C MET A 1 -46.77 -36.07 -9.30
N ASN A 2 -47.32 -35.13 -8.53
CA ASN A 2 -46.60 -34.01 -7.92
C ASN A 2 -45.92 -34.46 -6.64
N GLU A 3 -44.67 -34.16 -6.46
CA GLU A 3 -44.10 -34.00 -5.13
C GLU A 3 -43.24 -32.73 -5.07
N LYS A 4 -43.62 -31.83 -4.15
CA LYS A 4 -42.98 -30.58 -3.81
C LYS A 4 -41.78 -30.83 -2.83
N PRO A 5 -40.71 -30.03 -2.89
CA PRO A 5 -39.63 -30.13 -1.89
C PRO A 5 -40.05 -29.48 -0.58
N LYS A 6 -39.70 -30.12 0.52
CA LYS A 6 -39.92 -29.67 1.90
C LYS A 6 -38.93 -28.55 2.27
N GLN A 7 -39.48 -27.45 2.70
CA GLN A 7 -38.77 -26.41 3.47
C GLN A 7 -38.34 -26.98 4.84
N VAL A 8 -37.09 -26.77 5.22
CA VAL A 8 -36.64 -26.90 6.61
C VAL A 8 -36.42 -25.50 7.15
N SER A 9 -37.23 -25.17 8.13
CA SER A 9 -37.33 -23.89 8.81
C SER A 9 -36.18 -23.68 9.80
N ALA A 10 -35.84 -22.40 9.92
CA ALA A 10 -35.01 -21.81 10.96
C ALA A 10 -35.57 -22.04 12.39
N GLY A 11 -34.66 -22.06 13.33
CA GLY A 11 -35.00 -21.92 14.75
C GLY A 11 -33.81 -22.21 15.63
N LEU A 12 -33.23 -21.15 16.23
CA LEU A 12 -32.90 -21.13 17.64
C LEU A 12 -32.23 -19.81 18.05
N THR A 13 -33.08 -18.81 18.29
CA THR A 13 -32.78 -17.74 19.25
C THR A 13 -32.90 -18.29 20.66
N LYS A 14 -31.89 -18.15 21.47
CA LYS A 14 -32.04 -18.16 22.95
C LYS A 14 -31.30 -16.99 23.56
N SER A 15 -32.10 -16.04 23.98
CA SER A 15 -31.77 -15.03 24.98
C SER A 15 -31.56 -15.71 26.35
N LEU A 16 -30.55 -15.25 27.08
CA LEU A 16 -30.46 -15.45 28.52
C LEU A 16 -30.21 -14.08 29.18
N THR A 17 -31.31 -13.52 29.68
CA THR A 17 -31.37 -12.54 30.75
C THR A 17 -31.55 -13.27 32.08
N THR A 18 -30.74 -12.93 33.06
CA THR A 18 -30.98 -12.89 34.53
C THR A 18 -29.65 -12.45 35.11
N GLY A 19 -29.50 -11.39 35.93
CA GLY A 19 -30.33 -10.94 37.03
C GLY A 19 -29.50 -11.18 38.31
N GLY A 20 -28.99 -10.14 38.97
CA GLY A 20 -28.31 -10.31 40.23
C GLY A 20 -27.79 -8.99 40.77
N GLN A 21 -28.56 -8.38 41.68
CA GLN A 21 -28.33 -7.13 42.39
C GLN A 21 -27.30 -7.22 43.51
N SER A 22 -26.90 -5.99 43.92
CA SER A 22 -26.45 -5.49 45.23
C SER A 22 -24.96 -5.65 45.52
N SER A 23 -24.26 -4.67 46.11
CA SER A 23 -24.59 -3.68 47.12
C SER A 23 -23.53 -2.58 47.21
N ARG A 24 -24.02 -1.38 47.47
CA ARG A 24 -23.55 -0.26 48.28
C ARG A 24 -22.10 -0.24 48.80
N GLY A 25 -21.45 0.90 48.55
CA GLY A 25 -20.32 1.40 49.29
C GLY A 25 -20.03 2.85 48.99
N LYS A 26 -20.67 3.79 49.70
CA LYS A 26 -20.39 5.24 49.68
C LYS A 26 -19.08 5.52 50.38
N ALA A 27 -18.22 6.38 49.83
CA ALA A 27 -17.41 7.29 50.64
C ALA A 27 -17.04 8.52 49.80
N ALA A 28 -17.62 9.61 50.17
CA ALA A 28 -17.28 10.97 49.76
C ALA A 28 -16.14 11.50 50.63
N ARG A 29 -15.18 12.23 50.04
CA ARG A 29 -14.36 13.25 50.73
C ARG A 29 -13.97 14.29 49.67
N LYS A 30 -14.67 15.40 49.66
CA LYS A 30 -14.45 16.74 50.23
C LYS A 30 -13.09 17.34 49.89
N SER A 31 -13.18 18.35 49.04
CA SER A 31 -12.20 19.44 48.82
C SER A 31 -12.03 20.28 50.09
N PRO A 32 -11.01 21.09 50.18
CA PRO A 32 -11.27 22.44 50.62
C PRO A 32 -10.70 23.52 49.69
N ALA A 33 -11.55 24.50 49.43
CA ALA A 33 -11.23 25.82 48.96
C ALA A 33 -10.64 26.66 50.07
N ARG A 34 -9.74 27.59 49.75
CA ARG A 34 -9.39 28.81 50.53
C ARG A 34 -9.09 29.90 49.50
N SER A 35 -9.93 30.85 49.29
CA SER A 35 -10.37 32.08 49.89
C SER A 35 -9.19 33.04 50.26
N ILE A 36 -9.10 34.09 49.48
CA ILE A 36 -9.27 35.54 49.73
C ILE A 36 -8.19 36.18 50.58
N GLY A 37 -7.55 37.17 49.99
CA GLY A 37 -6.78 38.20 50.71
C GLY A 37 -6.70 39.47 49.88
N ARG A 38 -7.72 40.31 50.05
CA ARG A 38 -7.82 41.65 49.53
C ARG A 38 -7.24 42.59 50.61
N THR A 39 -6.26 43.43 50.33
CA THR A 39 -6.00 44.65 51.13
C THR A 39 -5.79 45.85 50.25
N LYS A 40 -6.49 46.89 50.64
CA LYS A 40 -6.64 48.21 50.05
C LYS A 40 -5.50 49.16 50.44
N ALA A 41 -5.19 50.01 49.51
CA ALA A 41 -5.04 51.50 49.57
C ALA A 41 -4.23 52.17 50.67
N LYS A 42 -3.34 53.08 50.23
CA LYS A 42 -3.41 54.49 50.70
C LYS A 42 -2.64 55.37 49.75
N ALA A 43 -3.30 56.48 49.43
CA ALA A 43 -2.77 57.65 48.72
C ALA A 43 -2.13 58.62 49.70
N GLU A 44 -1.27 59.47 49.17
CA GLU A 44 -1.09 60.93 49.55
C GLU A 44 0.09 61.47 48.78
N LYS A 45 -0.15 62.38 47.89
CA LYS A 45 -0.18 63.88 47.90
C LYS A 45 1.20 64.56 47.90
N ASN A 46 1.46 65.32 46.89
CA ASN A 46 1.69 66.78 46.76
C ASN A 46 2.86 67.17 45.83
N ALA A 47 2.47 68.01 44.91
CA ALA A 47 3.34 68.82 44.03
C ALA A 47 4.07 69.99 44.82
N PRO A 48 4.98 70.78 44.23
CA PRO A 48 4.62 71.69 43.13
C PRO A 48 5.74 72.03 42.09
N GLU A 49 5.24 72.61 41.03
CA GLU A 49 5.82 73.42 39.95
C GLU A 49 7.21 74.03 40.07
N LYS A 50 7.97 73.95 38.95
CA LYS A 50 8.75 75.08 38.39
C LYS A 50 8.93 74.93 36.87
N LYS A 51 8.34 75.80 36.08
CA LYS A 51 8.77 76.20 34.74
C LYS A 51 9.80 77.33 34.87
N PRO A 52 10.56 77.79 33.87
CA PRO A 52 10.82 77.32 32.48
C PRO A 52 12.28 77.43 32.03
N ALA A 53 12.66 76.85 30.91
CA ALA A 53 13.62 77.49 29.98
C ALA A 53 13.61 76.81 28.64
N LYS A 54 13.33 77.53 27.57
CA LYS A 54 13.52 77.02 26.15
C LYS A 54 15.02 77.13 25.83
N PRO A 55 15.57 76.12 25.14
CA PRO A 55 16.71 76.35 24.27
C PRO A 55 16.49 75.80 22.85
N LYS A 56 16.78 76.65 21.94
CA LYS A 56 17.40 76.58 20.61
C LYS A 56 17.20 75.28 19.79
N ALA A 57 16.52 75.45 18.66
CA ALA A 57 16.39 74.49 17.56
C ALA A 57 17.75 74.00 17.05
N LYS A 58 17.90 72.64 16.95
CA LYS A 58 18.91 71.99 16.18
C LYS A 58 18.30 71.50 14.82
N PRO A 59 19.09 71.45 13.77
CA PRO A 59 18.58 71.22 12.39
C PRO A 59 17.94 69.87 12.23
N LYS A 60 16.79 69.83 11.49
CA LYS A 60 16.02 68.62 11.13
C LYS A 60 16.88 67.69 10.30
N ALA A 61 17.26 66.57 10.85
CA ALA A 61 17.72 65.42 10.07
C ALA A 61 16.57 64.90 9.18
N LYS A 62 16.82 64.76 7.87
CA LYS A 62 15.90 64.17 6.92
C LYS A 62 15.52 62.77 7.39
N PRO A 63 14.24 62.35 7.30
CA PRO A 63 13.84 61.01 7.64
C PRO A 63 14.49 60.02 6.67
N LYS A 64 15.34 59.13 7.19
CA LYS A 64 15.75 57.93 6.46
C LYS A 64 14.47 57.15 6.20
N SER A 65 14.13 56.99 4.91
CA SER A 65 13.11 56.09 4.47
C SER A 65 13.43 54.71 5.04
N LYS A 66 12.61 54.24 5.99
CA LYS A 66 12.56 52.83 6.34
C LYS A 66 12.12 52.11 5.06
N ALA A 67 13.08 51.47 4.39
CA ALA A 67 12.73 50.47 3.40
C ALA A 67 11.73 49.51 4.08
N ALA A 68 10.49 49.53 3.62
CA ALA A 68 9.48 48.60 4.06
C ALA A 68 10.08 47.21 3.85
N ASN A 69 10.27 46.44 4.93
CA ASN A 69 10.50 45.02 4.82
C ASN A 69 9.27 44.44 4.11
N ALA A 70 9.34 44.34 2.80
CA ALA A 70 8.39 43.56 2.03
C ALA A 70 8.49 42.15 2.61
N LYS A 71 7.47 41.72 3.33
CA LYS A 71 7.36 40.33 3.82
C LYS A 71 7.56 39.43 2.60
N LYS A 72 8.60 38.59 2.64
CA LYS A 72 8.78 37.54 1.63
C LYS A 72 7.42 36.82 1.48
N PRO A 73 6.92 36.60 0.26
CA PRO A 73 5.67 35.89 0.09
C PRO A 73 5.75 34.55 0.81
N PRO A 74 4.66 34.04 1.38
CA PRO A 74 4.69 32.79 2.08
C PRO A 74 5.22 31.68 1.16
N GLU A 75 6.15 30.89 1.67
CA GLU A 75 6.67 29.73 0.96
C GLU A 75 5.53 28.75 0.70
N LYS A 76 5.45 28.18 -0.52
CA LYS A 76 4.36 27.31 -0.94
C LYS A 76 4.94 26.04 -1.55
N VAL A 77 4.47 24.90 -1.06
CA VAL A 77 4.59 23.62 -1.76
C VAL A 77 3.32 23.41 -2.57
N ARG A 78 3.44 22.90 -3.80
CA ARG A 78 2.31 22.53 -4.66
C ARG A 78 2.24 21.03 -4.78
N ILE A 79 1.06 20.48 -4.62
CA ILE A 79 0.76 19.06 -4.82
C ILE A 79 -0.08 18.97 -6.09
N ILE A 80 0.39 18.17 -7.03
CA ILE A 80 -0.22 18.02 -8.35
C ILE A 80 -0.46 16.53 -8.58
N PRO A 81 -1.66 16.02 -8.29
CA PRO A 81 -2.04 14.67 -8.68
C PRO A 81 -2.11 14.56 -10.20
N LEU A 82 -1.44 13.58 -10.77
CA LEU A 82 -1.44 13.25 -12.19
C LEU A 82 -2.28 11.99 -12.48
N GLY A 83 -2.67 11.28 -11.43
CA GLY A 83 -3.56 10.13 -11.42
C GLY A 83 -3.86 9.70 -9.99
N GLY A 84 -4.77 8.75 -9.80
CA GLY A 84 -5.13 8.17 -8.50
C GLY A 84 -6.16 8.97 -7.68
N LEU A 85 -6.70 10.08 -8.19
CA LEU A 85 -7.79 10.79 -7.52
C LEU A 85 -9.15 10.44 -8.15
N HIS A 86 -10.11 10.06 -7.30
CA HIS A 86 -11.45 9.59 -7.71
C HIS A 86 -11.43 8.36 -8.63
N GLU A 87 -10.34 7.61 -8.61
CA GLU A 87 -10.16 6.40 -9.39
C GLU A 87 -9.27 5.41 -8.63
N ILE A 88 -9.27 4.15 -9.05
CA ILE A 88 -8.34 3.12 -8.57
C ILE A 88 -7.28 2.91 -9.66
N GLY A 89 -6.03 2.96 -9.25
CA GLY A 89 -4.89 2.83 -10.17
C GLY A 89 -4.35 4.18 -10.65
N LYS A 90 -3.39 4.13 -11.55
CA LYS A 90 -2.64 5.29 -12.09
C LYS A 90 -2.06 6.21 -11.01
N ASN A 91 -1.71 5.67 -9.84
CA ASN A 91 -1.18 6.46 -8.75
C ASN A 91 0.06 7.22 -9.18
N MET A 92 -0.03 8.55 -9.19
CA MET A 92 1.07 9.43 -9.53
C MET A 92 0.83 10.83 -8.98
N THR A 93 1.73 11.31 -8.14
CA THR A 93 1.65 12.66 -7.58
C THR A 93 2.98 13.39 -7.71
N ALA A 94 2.96 14.60 -8.25
CA ALA A 94 4.11 15.50 -8.27
C ALA A 94 4.06 16.45 -7.07
N ILE A 95 5.19 16.59 -6.38
CA ILE A 95 5.40 17.58 -5.31
C ILE A 95 6.39 18.62 -5.82
N GLU A 96 5.94 19.84 -5.90
CA GLU A 96 6.67 20.96 -6.46
C GLU A 96 6.99 22.00 -5.39
N TYR A 97 8.25 22.37 -5.32
CA TYR A 97 8.70 23.52 -4.55
C TYR A 97 9.67 24.38 -5.39
N GLU A 98 9.31 25.65 -5.61
CA GLU A 98 10.05 26.58 -6.49
C GLU A 98 10.29 25.98 -7.90
N ASN A 99 11.55 25.70 -8.23
CA ASN A 99 11.97 25.18 -9.55
C ASN A 99 12.30 23.68 -9.52
N GLU A 100 11.93 22.98 -8.45
CA GLU A 100 12.22 21.55 -8.27
C GLU A 100 10.94 20.74 -8.12
N ILE A 101 10.89 19.56 -8.75
CA ILE A 101 9.78 18.61 -8.65
C ILE A 101 10.34 17.23 -8.27
N ILE A 102 9.70 16.56 -7.34
CA ILE A 102 9.81 15.13 -7.11
C ILE A 102 8.47 14.47 -7.40
N ILE A 103 8.49 13.20 -7.77
CA ILE A 103 7.29 12.43 -8.11
C ILE A 103 7.18 11.27 -7.13
N ILE A 104 5.97 10.96 -6.69
CA ILE A 104 5.66 9.76 -5.92
C ILE A 104 4.80 8.85 -6.78
N ASP A 105 5.28 7.63 -7.00
CA ASP A 105 4.71 6.58 -7.80
C ASP A 105 4.47 6.95 -9.28
N CYS A 106 4.29 5.96 -10.12
CA CYS A 106 3.94 6.09 -11.53
C CYS A 106 3.25 4.79 -11.98
N GLY A 107 1.99 4.68 -11.58
CA GLY A 107 1.19 3.49 -11.77
C GLY A 107 0.43 3.46 -13.08
N LEU A 108 -0.10 2.29 -13.41
CA LEU A 108 -1.09 2.12 -14.46
C LEU A 108 -2.46 1.79 -13.87
N SER A 109 -3.50 1.86 -14.68
CA SER A 109 -4.77 1.16 -14.46
C SER A 109 -5.07 0.26 -15.66
N PHE A 110 -5.95 -0.72 -15.44
CA PHE A 110 -6.50 -1.51 -16.53
C PHE A 110 -7.65 -0.72 -17.19
N PRO A 111 -7.83 -0.90 -18.50
CA PRO A 111 -8.93 -0.23 -19.21
C PRO A 111 -10.29 -0.77 -18.72
N ASP A 112 -11.30 0.08 -18.80
CA ASP A 112 -12.69 -0.32 -18.62
C ASP A 112 -13.18 -1.17 -19.82
N ASP A 113 -14.25 -1.93 -19.64
CA ASP A 113 -14.78 -2.87 -20.63
C ASP A 113 -15.20 -2.22 -21.96
N ASP A 114 -15.44 -0.91 -21.98
CA ASP A 114 -15.80 -0.11 -23.17
C ASP A 114 -14.57 0.47 -23.90
N MET A 115 -13.37 0.33 -23.35
CA MET A 115 -12.11 0.79 -23.95
C MET A 115 -11.52 -0.26 -24.90
N PHE A 116 -12.18 -0.54 -26.01
CA PHE A 116 -11.74 -1.57 -26.96
C PHE A 116 -10.37 -1.29 -27.56
N GLY A 117 -9.48 -2.29 -27.52
CA GLY A 117 -8.13 -2.22 -28.09
C GLY A 117 -7.12 -1.48 -27.23
N ILE A 118 -7.49 -1.09 -26.03
CA ILE A 118 -6.59 -0.50 -25.04
C ILE A 118 -6.14 -1.60 -24.05
N ASP A 119 -4.84 -1.77 -23.87
CA ASP A 119 -4.27 -2.74 -22.94
C ASP A 119 -3.97 -2.14 -21.56
N LYS A 120 -3.64 -0.84 -21.52
CA LYS A 120 -3.21 -0.15 -20.30
C LYS A 120 -3.59 1.33 -20.37
N VAL A 121 -3.95 1.89 -19.23
CA VAL A 121 -4.15 3.34 -19.06
C VAL A 121 -3.06 3.87 -18.14
N ILE A 122 -2.40 4.96 -18.55
CA ILE A 122 -1.28 5.56 -17.82
C ILE A 122 -1.56 7.04 -17.52
N PRO A 123 -0.89 7.63 -16.52
CA PRO A 123 -0.97 9.07 -16.25
C PRO A 123 -0.52 9.92 -17.42
N ASP A 124 -1.04 11.14 -17.52
CA ASP A 124 -0.57 12.14 -18.49
C ASP A 124 0.67 12.89 -17.94
N PHE A 125 1.80 12.73 -18.61
CA PHE A 125 3.07 13.36 -18.24
C PHE A 125 3.24 14.78 -18.80
N SER A 126 2.25 15.32 -19.48
CA SER A 126 2.33 16.64 -20.17
C SER A 126 2.67 17.76 -19.19
N TYR A 127 2.13 17.73 -17.98
CA TYR A 127 2.49 18.72 -16.94
C TYR A 127 3.99 18.71 -16.67
N LEU A 128 4.57 17.54 -16.46
CA LEU A 128 5.99 17.41 -16.13
C LEU A 128 6.88 17.90 -17.26
N LYS A 129 6.54 17.54 -18.49
CA LYS A 129 7.29 17.92 -19.71
C LYS A 129 7.26 19.43 -19.96
N ASN A 130 6.12 20.07 -19.69
CA ASN A 130 5.89 21.48 -20.03
C ASN A 130 6.14 22.44 -18.85
N SER A 131 6.44 21.93 -17.65
CA SER A 131 6.64 22.75 -16.46
C SER A 131 7.85 23.69 -16.54
N GLY A 132 8.85 23.36 -17.36
CA GLY A 132 10.13 24.06 -17.40
C GLY A 132 10.97 23.92 -16.13
N LYS A 133 10.57 23.04 -15.19
CA LYS A 133 11.21 22.80 -13.90
C LYS A 133 12.10 21.58 -13.91
N LYS A 134 12.96 21.47 -12.89
CA LYS A 134 13.85 20.32 -12.72
C LYS A 134 13.08 19.18 -12.06
N ILE A 135 12.87 18.09 -12.78
CA ILE A 135 12.33 16.86 -12.24
C ILE A 135 13.49 16.05 -11.68
N LEU A 136 13.54 15.93 -10.37
CA LEU A 136 14.71 15.42 -9.65
C LEU A 136 14.71 13.91 -9.46
N GLY A 137 13.53 13.27 -9.48
CA GLY A 137 13.42 11.84 -9.34
C GLY A 137 12.02 11.36 -9.02
N LEU A 138 11.88 10.04 -9.08
CA LEU A 138 10.67 9.28 -8.79
C LEU A 138 10.88 8.48 -7.51
N LEU A 139 10.03 8.69 -6.51
CA LEU A 139 9.96 7.89 -5.28
C LEU A 139 8.93 6.78 -5.47
N ILE A 140 9.28 5.55 -5.12
CA ILE A 140 8.38 4.39 -5.22
C ILE A 140 7.99 3.93 -3.82
N THR A 141 6.69 3.91 -3.55
CA THR A 141 6.15 3.43 -2.28
C THR A 141 6.22 1.91 -2.20
N HIS A 142 5.79 1.20 -3.23
CA HIS A 142 5.79 -0.27 -3.28
C HIS A 142 5.62 -0.79 -4.73
N GLY A 143 5.64 -2.11 -4.90
CA GLY A 143 5.77 -2.75 -6.22
C GLY A 143 4.48 -3.18 -6.91
N HIS A 144 3.29 -2.68 -6.54
CA HIS A 144 2.06 -2.98 -7.28
C HIS A 144 1.99 -2.26 -8.62
N GLU A 145 1.26 -2.82 -9.58
CA GLU A 145 1.15 -2.29 -10.95
C GLU A 145 0.57 -0.88 -11.00
N ASP A 146 -0.37 -0.59 -10.16
CA ASP A 146 -1.00 0.72 -10.03
C ASP A 146 -0.10 1.78 -9.36
N HIS A 147 1.12 1.40 -8.97
CA HIS A 147 2.18 2.27 -8.45
C HIS A 147 3.45 2.27 -9.31
N ILE A 148 3.75 1.18 -10.04
CA ILE A 148 4.98 1.08 -10.85
C ILE A 148 4.73 0.78 -12.33
N GLY A 149 3.51 0.44 -12.72
CA GLY A 149 3.25 -0.11 -14.06
C GLY A 149 3.49 0.85 -15.22
N ALA A 150 3.42 2.17 -14.97
CA ALA A 150 3.70 3.18 -15.98
C ALA A 150 5.16 3.71 -15.97
N VAL A 151 6.01 3.23 -15.05
CA VAL A 151 7.41 3.67 -14.94
C VAL A 151 8.19 3.56 -16.26
N PRO A 152 8.09 2.47 -17.05
CA PRO A 152 8.82 2.41 -18.34
C PRO A 152 8.44 3.54 -19.30
N TYR A 153 7.17 3.93 -19.33
CA TYR A 153 6.68 5.01 -20.18
C TYR A 153 7.19 6.37 -19.71
N LEU A 154 7.21 6.60 -18.39
CA LEU A 154 7.79 7.82 -17.80
C LEU A 154 9.29 7.91 -18.09
N ILE A 155 10.05 6.83 -17.87
CA ILE A 155 11.50 6.80 -18.09
C ILE A 155 11.85 7.01 -19.57
N LYS A 156 11.03 6.53 -20.49
CA LYS A 156 11.19 6.79 -21.92
C LYS A 156 11.07 8.27 -22.25
N GLU A 157 10.19 9.00 -21.58
CA GLU A 157 9.95 10.44 -21.81
C GLU A 157 10.89 11.32 -20.98
N LEU A 158 11.16 10.91 -19.73
CA LEU A 158 11.91 11.68 -18.73
C LEU A 158 12.91 10.73 -18.05
N ASN A 159 14.13 10.69 -18.53
CA ASN A 159 15.17 9.82 -17.94
C ASN A 159 15.63 10.36 -16.57
N ILE A 160 14.83 10.11 -15.53
CA ILE A 160 15.04 10.56 -14.15
C ILE A 160 15.47 9.40 -13.24
N PRO A 161 16.21 9.67 -12.15
CA PRO A 161 16.54 8.64 -11.18
C PRO A 161 15.29 8.15 -10.43
N VAL A 162 15.27 6.85 -10.10
CA VAL A 162 14.20 6.19 -9.35
C VAL A 162 14.75 5.78 -7.99
N TYR A 163 13.97 6.02 -6.94
CA TYR A 163 14.29 5.71 -5.54
C TYR A 163 13.21 4.79 -4.97
N GLY A 164 13.58 3.71 -4.33
CA GLY A 164 12.65 2.77 -3.72
C GLY A 164 13.36 1.65 -2.99
N ASN A 165 12.62 0.76 -2.37
CA ASN A 165 13.22 -0.41 -1.72
C ASN A 165 13.61 -1.47 -2.76
N ARG A 166 14.31 -2.51 -2.35
CA ARG A 166 14.96 -3.51 -3.23
C ARG A 166 13.97 -4.25 -4.11
N PHE A 167 12.86 -4.73 -3.54
CA PHE A 167 11.89 -5.52 -4.29
C PHE A 167 11.14 -4.71 -5.36
N PRO A 168 10.54 -3.53 -5.05
CA PRO A 168 9.94 -2.67 -6.07
C PRO A 168 10.91 -2.29 -7.18
N LEU A 169 12.16 -1.95 -6.84
CA LEU A 169 13.18 -1.61 -7.84
C LEU A 169 13.56 -2.80 -8.73
N GLY A 170 13.62 -4.02 -8.19
CA GLY A 170 13.84 -5.23 -8.98
C GLY A 170 12.71 -5.50 -9.98
N LEU A 171 11.45 -5.28 -9.58
CA LEU A 171 10.31 -5.34 -10.49
C LEU A 171 10.39 -4.28 -11.59
N ILE A 172 10.76 -3.05 -11.24
CA ILE A 172 10.96 -1.95 -12.21
C ILE A 172 12.10 -2.29 -13.18
N GLU A 173 13.21 -2.82 -12.69
CA GLU A 173 14.34 -3.21 -13.53
C GLU A 173 13.92 -4.24 -14.59
N ASN A 174 13.14 -5.25 -14.20
CA ASN A 174 12.61 -6.24 -15.13
C ASN A 174 11.69 -5.60 -16.17
N LYS A 175 10.80 -4.69 -15.76
CA LYS A 175 9.93 -3.94 -16.68
C LYS A 175 10.73 -3.06 -17.65
N LEU A 176 11.76 -2.38 -17.16
CA LEU A 176 12.62 -1.57 -18.02
C LEU A 176 13.37 -2.43 -19.05
N LYS A 177 13.88 -3.60 -18.64
CA LYS A 177 14.51 -4.58 -19.56
C LYS A 177 13.55 -5.05 -20.66
N GLU A 178 12.27 -5.34 -20.31
CA GLU A 178 11.25 -5.72 -21.29
C GLU A 178 11.00 -4.62 -22.34
N HIS A 179 11.16 -3.34 -21.97
CA HIS A 179 11.02 -2.19 -22.85
C HIS A 179 12.34 -1.75 -23.51
N GLY A 180 13.46 -2.45 -23.28
CA GLY A 180 14.78 -2.05 -23.78
C GLY A 180 15.30 -0.74 -23.20
N LEU A 181 14.88 -0.41 -21.97
CA LEU A 181 15.22 0.83 -21.27
C LEU A 181 16.12 0.57 -20.05
N THR A 182 16.81 1.61 -19.62
CA THR A 182 17.59 1.63 -18.38
C THR A 182 17.32 2.92 -17.61
N ALA A 183 17.40 2.88 -16.29
CA ALA A 183 17.31 4.05 -15.42
C ALA A 183 18.32 3.94 -14.27
N LYS A 184 18.63 5.07 -13.64
CA LYS A 184 19.42 5.06 -12.41
C LYS A 184 18.49 4.66 -11.24
N LEU A 185 18.65 3.44 -10.75
CA LEU A 185 17.91 2.90 -9.60
C LEU A 185 18.72 3.13 -8.33
N ASN A 186 18.11 3.76 -7.33
CA ASN A 186 18.73 4.07 -6.03
C ASN A 186 17.95 3.34 -4.94
N VAL A 187 18.58 2.36 -4.32
CA VAL A 187 17.96 1.62 -3.21
C VAL A 187 17.86 2.53 -1.99
N VAL A 188 16.70 2.57 -1.39
CA VAL A 188 16.38 3.28 -0.15
C VAL A 188 15.75 2.28 0.81
N ASN A 189 16.33 2.15 2.00
CA ASN A 189 15.83 1.24 3.02
C ASN A 189 14.90 1.98 4.00
N ALA A 190 14.01 1.24 4.65
CA ALA A 190 13.20 1.79 5.73
C ALA A 190 14.10 2.36 6.85
N GLY A 191 13.76 3.54 7.35
CA GLY A 191 14.54 4.30 8.34
C GLY A 191 15.58 5.23 7.74
N GLU A 192 15.86 5.14 6.43
CA GLU A 192 16.82 6.04 5.79
C GLU A 192 16.21 7.44 5.56
N THR A 193 17.08 8.44 5.72
CA THR A 193 16.79 9.84 5.39
C THR A 193 17.81 10.33 4.36
N PHE A 194 17.34 10.88 3.26
CA PHE A 194 18.18 11.36 2.17
C PHE A 194 17.66 12.67 1.59
N ARG A 195 18.48 13.34 0.77
CA ARG A 195 18.10 14.57 0.08
C ARG A 195 17.96 14.35 -1.41
N ILE A 196 16.95 14.98 -1.98
CA ILE A 196 16.76 15.08 -3.43
C ILE A 196 16.72 16.57 -3.78
N GLY A 197 17.67 17.03 -4.58
CA GLY A 197 17.82 18.45 -4.85
C GLY A 197 18.17 19.28 -3.63
N SER A 198 17.78 20.53 -3.66
CA SER A 198 18.08 21.50 -2.59
C SER A 198 16.99 21.59 -1.54
N ASN A 199 15.74 21.29 -1.94
CA ASN A 199 14.55 21.64 -1.16
C ASN A 199 13.85 20.43 -0.52
N PHE A 200 14.17 19.21 -0.93
CA PHE A 200 13.49 18.02 -0.42
C PHE A 200 14.42 17.18 0.46
N LYS A 201 14.00 16.97 1.71
CA LYS A 201 14.58 15.97 2.61
C LYS A 201 13.53 14.88 2.81
N VAL A 202 13.83 13.68 2.37
CA VAL A 202 12.92 12.55 2.35
C VAL A 202 13.34 11.54 3.39
N GLU A 203 12.40 11.06 4.18
CA GLU A 203 12.55 9.93 5.07
C GLU A 203 11.64 8.81 4.61
N ALA A 204 12.19 7.61 4.43
CA ALA A 204 11.47 6.40 4.10
C ALA A 204 11.12 5.65 5.40
N ILE A 205 9.85 5.37 5.62
CA ILE A 205 9.35 4.72 6.83
C ILE A 205 8.67 3.42 6.45
N ARG A 206 8.95 2.34 7.20
CA ARG A 206 8.35 1.03 6.95
C ARG A 206 6.85 1.02 7.24
N ILE A 207 6.12 0.51 6.27
CA ILE A 207 4.72 0.15 6.40
C ILE A 207 4.51 -1.34 6.09
N THR A 208 3.37 -1.88 6.49
CA THR A 208 2.91 -3.21 6.09
C THR A 208 1.82 -3.09 5.04
N HIS A 209 1.92 -3.92 4.00
CA HIS A 209 0.95 -4.01 2.93
C HIS A 209 0.85 -5.47 2.44
N SER A 210 0.17 -5.74 1.32
CA SER A 210 0.07 -7.07 0.72
C SER A 210 1.31 -7.48 -0.10
N ILE A 211 2.29 -6.61 -0.23
CA ILE A 211 3.56 -6.82 -0.93
C ILE A 211 4.73 -6.43 -0.02
N VAL A 212 5.87 -7.10 -0.19
CA VAL A 212 7.09 -6.82 0.59
C VAL A 212 7.69 -5.45 0.24
N ASP A 213 8.52 -4.93 1.15
CA ASP A 213 9.29 -3.69 0.95
C ASP A 213 8.45 -2.43 0.72
N SER A 214 7.28 -2.35 1.32
CA SER A 214 6.42 -1.17 1.22
C SER A 214 6.90 -0.05 2.14
N LEU A 215 6.90 1.18 1.62
CA LEU A 215 7.35 2.39 2.27
C LEU A 215 6.27 3.48 2.22
N CYS A 216 6.19 4.28 3.27
CA CYS A 216 5.63 5.62 3.23
C CYS A 216 6.75 6.66 3.27
N PHE A 217 6.45 7.88 2.85
CA PHE A 217 7.44 8.94 2.78
C PHE A 217 7.03 10.16 3.61
N SER A 218 7.96 10.61 4.47
CA SER A 218 7.90 11.92 5.12
C SER A 218 8.85 12.86 4.38
N ILE A 219 8.32 13.94 3.81
CA ILE A 219 9.03 14.82 2.89
C ILE A 219 9.04 16.22 3.49
N ASP A 220 10.19 16.64 4.04
CA ASP A 220 10.40 17.99 4.54
C ASP A 220 10.72 18.92 3.37
N THR A 221 9.97 20.02 3.30
CA THR A 221 10.19 21.14 2.39
C THR A 221 10.32 22.44 3.21
N PRO A 222 10.87 23.53 2.65
CA PRO A 222 10.89 24.82 3.37
C PRO A 222 9.50 25.35 3.73
N ALA A 223 8.45 24.95 3.01
CA ALA A 223 7.07 25.32 3.31
C ALA A 223 6.41 24.47 4.40
N GLY A 224 7.00 23.32 4.74
CA GLY A 224 6.50 22.36 5.72
C GLY A 224 6.58 20.92 5.24
N ARG A 225 6.17 20.00 6.11
CA ARG A 225 6.22 18.55 5.86
C ARG A 225 5.00 18.06 5.12
N VAL A 226 5.24 17.34 4.04
CA VAL A 226 4.23 16.53 3.33
C VAL A 226 4.44 15.06 3.70
N PHE A 227 3.38 14.36 4.03
CA PHE A 227 3.42 12.94 4.36
C PHE A 227 2.56 12.15 3.38
N HIS A 228 3.14 11.12 2.76
CA HIS A 228 2.47 10.22 1.83
C HIS A 228 2.48 8.80 2.38
N THR A 229 1.29 8.21 2.60
CA THR A 229 1.19 6.90 3.24
C THR A 229 1.62 5.74 2.34
N GLY A 230 1.57 5.90 1.01
CA GLY A 230 1.46 4.74 0.14
C GLY A 230 0.21 3.93 0.50
N ASP A 231 0.13 2.70 0.02
CA ASP A 231 -0.91 1.76 0.42
C ASP A 231 -0.47 0.98 1.65
N PHE A 232 -1.32 0.92 2.67
CA PHE A 232 -0.94 0.30 3.94
C PHE A 232 -2.07 -0.48 4.59
N LYS A 233 -1.70 -1.41 5.43
CA LYS A 233 -2.56 -1.97 6.48
C LYS A 233 -1.81 -1.96 7.80
N ILE A 234 -2.53 -1.84 8.92
CA ILE A 234 -1.92 -1.99 10.24
C ILE A 234 -1.99 -3.46 10.62
N ASP A 235 -0.87 -4.17 10.42
CA ASP A 235 -0.71 -5.58 10.78
C ASP A 235 0.30 -5.70 11.92
N TYR A 236 -0.19 -6.08 13.11
CA TYR A 236 0.66 -6.28 14.31
C TYR A 236 1.37 -7.63 14.34
N THR A 237 0.95 -8.55 13.48
CA THR A 237 1.47 -9.93 13.42
C THR A 237 1.76 -10.33 11.96
N PRO A 238 2.61 -9.57 11.25
CA PRO A 238 2.92 -9.91 9.88
C PRO A 238 3.53 -11.32 9.80
N VAL A 239 3.32 -11.99 8.68
CA VAL A 239 3.82 -13.37 8.47
C VAL A 239 5.34 -13.39 8.39
N ASP A 240 5.93 -12.34 7.87
CA ASP A 240 7.37 -12.19 7.68
C ASP A 240 7.78 -10.72 7.87
N GLY A 241 9.00 -10.50 8.35
CA GLY A 241 9.53 -9.18 8.60
C GLY A 241 8.98 -8.48 9.84
N ASP A 242 9.29 -7.22 9.94
CA ASP A 242 8.90 -6.37 11.07
C ASP A 242 7.52 -5.72 10.83
N PRO A 243 6.75 -5.42 11.89
CA PRO A 243 5.49 -4.67 11.76
C PRO A 243 5.72 -3.24 11.26
N ILE A 244 4.62 -2.58 10.89
CA ILE A 244 4.63 -1.14 10.57
C ILE A 244 5.30 -0.33 11.69
N ASP A 245 6.13 0.65 11.33
CA ASP A 245 6.86 1.48 12.32
C ASP A 245 5.96 2.58 12.90
N LEU A 246 5.01 2.16 13.74
CA LEU A 246 4.09 3.08 14.42
C LEU A 246 4.81 4.09 15.31
N ALA A 247 5.96 3.71 15.90
CA ALA A 247 6.72 4.60 16.76
C ALA A 247 7.29 5.77 15.95
N ARG A 248 7.78 5.52 14.74
CA ARG A 248 8.27 6.59 13.87
C ARG A 248 7.13 7.43 13.32
N LEU A 249 6.02 6.80 12.93
CA LEU A 249 4.82 7.51 12.48
C LEU A 249 4.28 8.47 13.54
N ALA A 250 4.19 8.02 14.80
CA ALA A 250 3.78 8.88 15.90
C ALA A 250 4.69 10.11 16.06
N ARG A 251 6.03 9.93 15.99
CA ARG A 251 6.97 11.06 16.04
C ARG A 251 6.82 12.01 14.87
N VAL A 252 6.58 11.52 13.65
CA VAL A 252 6.29 12.39 12.49
C VAL A 252 5.06 13.27 12.77
N GLY A 253 4.03 12.68 13.38
CA GLY A 253 2.84 13.41 13.81
C GLY A 253 3.15 14.49 14.86
N ASP A 254 3.93 14.16 15.90
CA ASP A 254 4.35 15.08 16.96
C ASP A 254 5.22 16.22 16.41
N GLU A 255 6.10 15.95 15.44
CA GLU A 255 6.94 16.93 14.76
C GLU A 255 6.13 17.89 13.86
N GLY A 256 4.90 17.53 13.50
CA GLY A 256 3.97 18.32 12.70
C GLY A 256 4.00 18.00 11.22
N VAL A 257 2.82 17.90 10.63
CA VAL A 257 2.58 17.61 9.20
C VAL A 257 1.73 18.71 8.60
N LEU A 258 2.22 19.33 7.53
CA LEU A 258 1.48 20.35 6.77
C LEU A 258 0.34 19.73 5.97
N LEU A 259 0.61 18.62 5.30
CA LEU A 259 -0.35 17.87 4.50
C LEU A 259 -0.08 16.37 4.59
N MET A 260 -1.11 15.61 4.87
CA MET A 260 -1.10 14.15 4.79
C MET A 260 -1.90 13.70 3.55
N MET A 261 -1.27 12.93 2.68
CA MET A 261 -1.89 12.23 1.57
C MET A 261 -2.03 10.76 1.96
N ALA A 262 -3.25 10.33 2.22
CA ALA A 262 -3.55 8.98 2.68
C ALA A 262 -4.40 8.25 1.65
N GLU A 263 -4.12 6.95 1.48
CA GLU A 263 -5.00 6.06 0.73
C GLU A 263 -6.35 5.92 1.44
N SER A 264 -7.38 5.56 0.69
CA SER A 264 -8.74 5.41 1.19
C SER A 264 -9.42 4.12 0.73
N THR A 265 -8.62 3.14 0.34
CA THR A 265 -9.09 1.81 -0.08
C THR A 265 -9.90 1.16 1.03
N ASN A 266 -11.09 0.65 0.71
CA ASN A 266 -12.02 0.06 1.66
C ASN A 266 -12.52 0.99 2.79
N VAL A 267 -12.40 2.31 2.67
CA VAL A 267 -12.82 3.27 3.71
C VAL A 267 -14.30 3.11 4.13
N PHE A 268 -15.17 2.62 3.25
CA PHE A 268 -16.58 2.34 3.56
C PHE A 268 -16.82 0.97 4.22
N ARG A 269 -15.81 0.09 4.27
CA ARG A 269 -15.93 -1.22 4.94
C ARG A 269 -15.70 -1.07 6.43
N GLN A 270 -16.65 -1.54 7.22
CA GLN A 270 -16.50 -1.60 8.66
C GLN A 270 -15.50 -2.69 9.07
N GLY A 271 -14.74 -2.44 10.13
CA GLY A 271 -13.78 -3.39 10.68
C GLY A 271 -12.35 -3.10 10.26
N TYR A 272 -11.56 -4.14 10.10
CA TYR A 272 -10.14 -4.05 9.76
C TYR A 272 -9.73 -5.19 8.83
N THR A 273 -8.66 -5.00 8.09
CA THR A 273 -8.08 -6.05 7.23
C THR A 273 -7.31 -7.06 8.08
N PRO A 274 -7.65 -8.36 8.03
CA PRO A 274 -6.95 -9.40 8.79
C PRO A 274 -5.48 -9.51 8.39
N SER A 275 -4.67 -10.07 9.32
CA SER A 275 -3.29 -10.46 9.01
C SER A 275 -3.27 -11.61 7.99
N GLU A 276 -2.24 -11.65 7.14
CA GLU A 276 -1.96 -12.79 6.27
C GLU A 276 -1.78 -14.12 7.03
N ARG A 277 -1.49 -14.05 8.32
CA ARG A 277 -1.40 -15.23 9.20
C ARG A 277 -2.70 -16.04 9.21
N VAL A 278 -3.86 -15.37 9.24
CA VAL A 278 -5.18 -16.03 9.22
C VAL A 278 -5.36 -16.85 7.94
N VAL A 279 -4.98 -16.27 6.80
CA VAL A 279 -4.98 -16.99 5.50
C VAL A 279 -4.06 -18.19 5.54
N GLY A 280 -2.87 -18.04 6.14
CA GLY A 280 -1.91 -19.12 6.33
C GLY A 280 -2.44 -20.30 7.13
N GLU A 281 -3.20 -20.03 8.19
CA GLU A 281 -3.84 -21.06 9.04
C GLU A 281 -4.95 -21.82 8.27
N THR A 282 -5.75 -21.09 7.49
CA THR A 282 -6.77 -21.69 6.62
C THR A 282 -6.14 -22.60 5.56
N LEU A 283 -5.09 -22.13 4.89
CA LEU A 283 -4.37 -22.91 3.88
C LEU A 283 -3.76 -24.17 4.50
N ASP A 284 -3.20 -24.12 5.72
CA ASP A 284 -2.62 -25.26 6.39
C ASP A 284 -3.66 -26.38 6.59
N GLY A 285 -4.89 -26.05 7.02
CA GLY A 285 -5.99 -26.99 7.11
C GLY A 285 -6.31 -27.64 5.75
N ILE A 286 -6.39 -26.83 4.69
CA ILE A 286 -6.68 -27.31 3.34
C ILE A 286 -5.58 -28.26 2.83
N PHE A 287 -4.31 -27.96 3.10
CA PHE A 287 -3.18 -28.80 2.68
C PHE A 287 -3.18 -30.16 3.34
N ARG A 288 -3.47 -30.21 4.64
CA ARG A 288 -3.54 -31.48 5.41
C ARG A 288 -4.64 -32.41 4.90
N ASP A 289 -5.79 -31.85 4.50
CA ASP A 289 -6.94 -32.62 4.03
C ASP A 289 -6.86 -32.98 2.54
N ALA A 290 -5.92 -32.40 1.79
CA ALA A 290 -5.84 -32.59 0.35
C ALA A 290 -5.34 -33.98 -0.03
N LYS A 291 -6.21 -34.76 -0.69
CA LYS A 291 -5.92 -36.13 -1.20
C LYS A 291 -5.44 -36.14 -2.65
N SER A 292 -5.52 -35.02 -3.34
CA SER A 292 -5.17 -34.85 -4.74
C SER A 292 -4.25 -33.65 -4.96
N ARG A 293 -4.08 -33.26 -6.21
CA ARG A 293 -3.31 -32.11 -6.63
C ARG A 293 -3.99 -30.82 -6.13
N ILE A 294 -3.17 -29.87 -5.68
CA ILE A 294 -3.61 -28.54 -5.24
C ILE A 294 -3.20 -27.53 -6.32
N ILE A 295 -4.13 -26.70 -6.75
CA ILE A 295 -3.90 -25.59 -7.67
C ILE A 295 -4.34 -24.31 -6.94
N ILE A 296 -3.43 -23.35 -6.72
CA ILE A 296 -3.73 -22.13 -5.98
C ILE A 296 -3.51 -20.93 -6.88
N ALA A 297 -4.58 -20.19 -7.14
CA ALA A 297 -4.51 -18.90 -7.79
C ALA A 297 -4.44 -17.78 -6.74
N THR A 298 -3.47 -16.90 -6.88
CA THR A 298 -3.27 -15.73 -6.01
C THR A 298 -2.65 -14.58 -6.81
N PHE A 299 -2.63 -13.39 -6.23
CA PHE A 299 -1.87 -12.27 -6.79
C PHE A 299 -0.38 -12.59 -6.81
N SER A 300 0.28 -12.38 -7.94
CA SER A 300 1.72 -12.61 -8.06
C SER A 300 2.54 -11.68 -7.17
N SER A 301 2.03 -10.50 -6.86
CA SER A 301 2.67 -9.54 -5.97
C SER A 301 2.68 -9.96 -4.49
N ASN A 302 1.79 -10.87 -4.05
CA ASN A 302 1.71 -11.28 -2.66
C ASN A 302 2.78 -12.34 -2.32
N VAL A 303 4.03 -11.90 -2.20
CA VAL A 303 5.20 -12.74 -1.92
C VAL A 303 5.04 -13.50 -0.59
N HIS A 304 4.45 -12.88 0.43
CA HIS A 304 4.21 -13.53 1.73
C HIS A 304 3.30 -14.76 1.59
N ARG A 305 2.22 -14.64 0.82
CA ARG A 305 1.29 -15.76 0.57
C ARG A 305 1.94 -16.84 -0.28
N ILE A 306 2.69 -16.46 -1.31
CA ILE A 306 3.44 -17.40 -2.15
C ILE A 306 4.44 -18.19 -1.31
N LYS A 307 5.23 -17.49 -0.46
CA LYS A 307 6.16 -18.13 0.47
C LYS A 307 5.44 -19.11 1.40
N LYS A 308 4.32 -18.69 2.00
CA LYS A 308 3.53 -19.56 2.88
C LYS A 308 3.02 -20.81 2.16
N ILE A 309 2.56 -20.69 0.91
CA ILE A 309 2.13 -21.82 0.09
C ILE A 309 3.29 -22.79 -0.17
N ILE A 310 4.47 -22.26 -0.47
CA ILE A 310 5.68 -23.06 -0.70
C ILE A 310 6.10 -23.80 0.58
N ASP A 311 6.10 -23.10 1.72
CA ASP A 311 6.43 -23.69 3.03
C ASP A 311 5.45 -24.83 3.38
N LEU A 312 4.14 -24.62 3.15
CA LEU A 312 3.12 -25.67 3.36
C LEU A 312 3.28 -26.84 2.42
N ALA A 313 3.62 -26.60 1.15
CA ALA A 313 3.91 -27.66 0.20
C ALA A 313 5.10 -28.53 0.68
N GLN A 314 6.16 -27.89 1.12
CA GLN A 314 7.35 -28.58 1.65
C GLN A 314 7.01 -29.40 2.91
N GLN A 315 6.27 -28.82 3.87
CA GLN A 315 5.85 -29.50 5.10
C GLN A 315 5.01 -30.76 4.81
N ASN A 316 4.26 -30.75 3.69
CA ASN A 316 3.41 -31.86 3.26
C ASN A 316 4.08 -32.75 2.19
N GLY A 317 5.40 -32.64 1.99
CA GLY A 317 6.17 -33.46 1.05
C GLY A 317 5.82 -33.24 -0.43
N ARG A 318 5.27 -32.06 -0.79
CA ARG A 318 4.82 -31.72 -2.13
C ARG A 318 5.84 -30.85 -2.87
N LYS A 319 5.92 -31.02 -4.18
CA LYS A 319 6.64 -30.15 -5.11
C LYS A 319 5.76 -28.99 -5.53
N VAL A 320 6.38 -27.86 -5.81
CA VAL A 320 5.67 -26.64 -6.25
C VAL A 320 6.04 -26.35 -7.69
N ALA A 321 5.04 -26.26 -8.56
CA ALA A 321 5.21 -25.74 -9.90
C ALA A 321 4.59 -24.34 -10.00
N VAL A 322 5.26 -23.42 -10.68
CA VAL A 322 4.79 -22.04 -10.83
C VAL A 322 4.31 -21.83 -12.26
N SER A 323 3.14 -21.18 -12.43
CA SER A 323 2.52 -20.95 -13.71
C SER A 323 1.96 -19.52 -13.84
N GLY A 324 2.22 -18.91 -14.98
CA GLY A 324 1.91 -17.52 -15.27
C GLY A 324 3.18 -16.66 -15.31
N ARG A 325 3.31 -15.82 -16.33
CA ARG A 325 4.53 -15.06 -16.58
C ARG A 325 4.92 -14.17 -15.38
N SER A 326 3.99 -13.35 -14.91
CA SER A 326 4.24 -12.47 -13.76
C SER A 326 4.55 -13.26 -12.48
N MET A 327 3.90 -14.42 -12.27
CA MET A 327 4.15 -15.27 -11.10
C MET A 327 5.58 -15.82 -11.10
N VAL A 328 6.06 -16.29 -12.25
CA VAL A 328 7.44 -16.80 -12.41
C VAL A 328 8.44 -15.65 -12.14
N THR A 329 8.25 -14.50 -12.80
CA THR A 329 9.13 -13.33 -12.61
C THR A 329 9.22 -12.89 -11.15
N VAL A 330 8.09 -12.87 -10.44
CA VAL A 330 8.06 -12.47 -9.02
C VAL A 330 8.73 -13.52 -8.13
N VAL A 331 8.47 -14.80 -8.36
CA VAL A 331 9.07 -15.88 -7.56
C VAL A 331 10.58 -15.91 -7.76
N ASP A 332 11.07 -15.77 -9.00
CA ASP A 332 12.50 -15.73 -9.31
C ASP A 332 13.17 -14.54 -8.63
N LEU A 333 12.58 -13.35 -8.74
CA LEU A 333 13.09 -12.15 -8.06
C LEU A 333 13.08 -12.30 -6.53
N ALA A 334 12.01 -12.87 -5.97
CA ALA A 334 11.90 -13.08 -4.54
C ALA A 334 12.94 -14.07 -4.01
N GLN A 335 13.30 -15.09 -4.81
CA GLN A 335 14.41 -16.01 -4.50
C GLN A 335 15.77 -15.29 -4.61
N GLU A 336 15.99 -14.52 -5.68
CA GLU A 336 17.24 -13.77 -5.87
C GLU A 336 17.50 -12.78 -4.73
N LEU A 337 16.47 -12.11 -4.25
CA LEU A 337 16.56 -11.14 -3.16
C LEU A 337 16.48 -11.76 -1.75
N GLY A 338 16.26 -13.08 -1.64
CA GLY A 338 16.22 -13.82 -0.38
C GLY A 338 14.91 -13.74 0.40
N TYR A 339 13.80 -13.28 -0.22
CA TYR A 339 12.46 -13.31 0.41
C TYR A 339 11.86 -14.72 0.40
N ILE A 340 12.23 -15.54 -0.57
CA ILE A 340 11.86 -16.96 -0.66
C ILE A 340 13.14 -17.78 -0.63
N ASP A 341 13.40 -18.43 0.50
CA ASP A 341 14.50 -19.39 0.67
C ASP A 341 13.93 -20.78 0.83
N VAL A 342 14.18 -21.64 -0.15
CA VAL A 342 13.69 -23.02 -0.18
C VAL A 342 14.75 -23.99 -0.67
N PRO A 343 14.74 -25.24 -0.19
CA PRO A 343 15.67 -26.27 -0.65
C PRO A 343 15.61 -26.45 -2.17
N LYS A 344 16.76 -26.73 -2.76
CA LYS A 344 16.86 -27.08 -4.17
C LYS A 344 15.87 -28.19 -4.51
N ASN A 345 15.20 -28.06 -5.66
CA ASN A 345 14.17 -28.99 -6.15
C ASN A 345 12.82 -28.95 -5.39
N THR A 346 12.57 -27.97 -4.53
CA THR A 346 11.22 -27.72 -4.00
C THR A 346 10.34 -27.10 -5.09
N ILE A 347 10.85 -26.08 -5.77
CA ILE A 347 10.23 -25.47 -6.95
C ILE A 347 10.72 -26.20 -8.19
N ILE A 348 9.79 -26.60 -9.06
CA ILE A 348 10.04 -27.32 -10.30
C ILE A 348 9.48 -26.56 -11.49
N ASP A 349 10.03 -26.79 -12.67
CA ASP A 349 9.43 -26.28 -13.92
C ASP A 349 8.04 -26.89 -14.16
N ILE A 350 7.11 -26.07 -14.63
CA ILE A 350 5.70 -26.50 -14.85
C ILE A 350 5.59 -27.68 -15.83
N ASN A 351 6.52 -27.81 -16.78
CA ASN A 351 6.55 -28.94 -17.71
C ASN A 351 6.95 -30.26 -17.04
N GLN A 352 7.63 -30.18 -15.90
CA GLN A 352 8.01 -31.36 -15.10
C GLN A 352 6.86 -31.85 -14.19
N ALA A 353 5.78 -31.06 -14.04
CA ALA A 353 4.64 -31.41 -13.20
C ALA A 353 4.03 -32.82 -13.55
N ARG A 354 4.10 -33.19 -14.82
CA ARG A 354 3.62 -34.54 -15.30
C ARG A 354 4.40 -35.72 -14.73
N ASN A 355 5.60 -35.49 -14.19
CA ASN A 355 6.48 -36.55 -13.65
C ASN A 355 6.19 -36.85 -12.17
N TYR A 356 5.25 -36.15 -11.56
CA TYR A 356 4.86 -36.29 -10.16
C TYR A 356 3.42 -36.78 -10.04
N SER A 357 3.14 -37.50 -9.00
CA SER A 357 1.75 -37.91 -8.70
C SER A 357 0.92 -36.69 -8.25
N ASP A 358 -0.40 -36.79 -8.42
CA ASP A 358 -1.28 -35.66 -8.03
C ASP A 358 -1.17 -35.32 -6.55
N LYS A 359 -0.85 -36.26 -5.67
CA LYS A 359 -0.64 -36.06 -4.23
C LYS A 359 0.65 -35.29 -3.89
N GLU A 360 1.61 -35.31 -4.78
CA GLU A 360 2.93 -34.70 -4.59
C GLU A 360 3.02 -33.31 -5.23
N LEU A 361 1.94 -32.78 -5.80
CA LEU A 361 2.00 -31.58 -6.62
C LEU A 361 1.14 -30.44 -6.07
N VAL A 362 1.74 -29.26 -6.00
CA VAL A 362 1.08 -27.96 -5.83
C VAL A 362 1.41 -27.10 -7.04
N ILE A 363 0.42 -26.45 -7.62
CA ILE A 363 0.61 -25.47 -8.69
C ILE A 363 0.18 -24.10 -8.19
N ILE A 364 1.11 -23.14 -8.15
CA ILE A 364 0.81 -21.74 -7.89
C ILE A 364 0.62 -21.04 -9.23
N THR A 365 -0.49 -20.31 -9.39
CA THR A 365 -0.86 -19.77 -10.70
C THR A 365 -1.43 -18.35 -10.60
N THR A 366 -1.37 -17.61 -11.70
CA THR A 366 -2.12 -16.36 -11.90
C THR A 366 -3.57 -16.65 -12.27
N GLY A 367 -4.43 -15.64 -12.19
CA GLY A 367 -5.82 -15.75 -12.62
C GLY A 367 -6.83 -15.79 -11.49
N SER A 368 -6.45 -15.30 -10.32
CA SER A 368 -7.36 -15.20 -9.16
C SER A 368 -8.48 -14.17 -9.35
N GLN A 369 -8.37 -13.29 -10.36
CA GLN A 369 -9.37 -12.30 -10.74
C GLN A 369 -10.15 -12.69 -12.02
N GLY A 370 -9.94 -13.89 -12.53
CA GLY A 370 -10.65 -14.38 -13.70
C GLY A 370 -10.17 -13.79 -15.03
N GLU A 371 -9.01 -13.15 -15.06
CA GLU A 371 -8.44 -12.53 -16.27
C GLU A 371 -8.34 -13.55 -17.41
N PRO A 372 -8.89 -13.25 -18.61
CA PRO A 372 -9.06 -14.26 -19.68
C PRO A 372 -7.75 -14.92 -20.13
N MET A 373 -6.65 -14.17 -20.15
CA MET A 373 -5.34 -14.65 -20.58
C MET A 373 -4.49 -15.24 -19.45
N SER A 374 -5.02 -15.27 -18.21
CA SER A 374 -4.32 -15.82 -17.06
C SER A 374 -4.11 -17.33 -17.16
N ALA A 375 -3.17 -17.85 -16.37
CA ALA A 375 -2.88 -19.27 -16.43
C ALA A 375 -4.07 -20.12 -15.93
N LEU A 376 -4.77 -19.71 -14.85
CA LEU A 376 -5.95 -20.44 -14.35
C LEU A 376 -7.11 -20.43 -15.36
N ALA A 377 -7.42 -19.27 -15.97
CA ALA A 377 -8.49 -19.16 -16.97
C ALA A 377 -8.22 -20.09 -18.16
N ARG A 378 -6.97 -20.16 -18.62
CA ARG A 378 -6.54 -21.07 -19.69
C ARG A 378 -6.60 -22.54 -19.27
N MET A 379 -6.29 -22.88 -17.99
CA MET A 379 -6.48 -24.23 -17.46
C MET A 379 -7.97 -24.60 -17.46
N ALA A 380 -8.83 -23.69 -17.01
CA ALA A 380 -10.28 -23.86 -17.00
C ALA A 380 -10.88 -24.03 -18.42
N ALA A 381 -10.29 -23.37 -19.43
CA ALA A 381 -10.67 -23.49 -20.83
C ALA A 381 -10.01 -24.68 -21.57
N ASN A 382 -9.15 -25.48 -20.92
CA ASN A 382 -8.29 -26.51 -21.56
C ASN A 382 -7.25 -25.99 -22.56
N GLU A 383 -6.91 -24.71 -22.49
CA GLU A 383 -5.96 -24.05 -23.38
C GLU A 383 -4.54 -23.96 -22.80
N HIS A 384 -4.37 -24.37 -21.53
CA HIS A 384 -3.05 -24.37 -20.90
C HIS A 384 -2.21 -25.55 -21.39
N LYS A 385 -0.98 -25.27 -21.89
CA LYS A 385 -0.14 -26.27 -22.58
C LYS A 385 0.32 -27.43 -21.69
N ALA A 386 0.63 -27.13 -20.41
CA ALA A 386 1.24 -28.13 -19.50
C ALA A 386 0.27 -28.72 -18.49
N VAL A 387 -0.83 -28.04 -18.16
CA VAL A 387 -1.76 -28.43 -17.09
C VAL A 387 -3.18 -28.52 -17.63
N LYS A 388 -3.82 -29.67 -17.40
CA LYS A 388 -5.25 -29.87 -17.62
C LYS A 388 -5.93 -30.13 -16.27
N ILE A 389 -7.09 -29.52 -16.05
CA ILE A 389 -7.90 -29.78 -14.87
C ILE A 389 -8.45 -31.20 -14.92
N LYS A 390 -8.37 -31.90 -13.80
CA LYS A 390 -8.86 -33.29 -13.65
C LYS A 390 -9.95 -33.35 -12.58
N PRO A 391 -10.88 -34.28 -12.65
CA PRO A 391 -11.80 -34.55 -11.55
C PRO A 391 -11.03 -34.81 -10.24
N GLY A 392 -11.45 -34.16 -9.16
CA GLY A 392 -10.81 -34.25 -7.85
C GLY A 392 -9.61 -33.34 -7.64
N ASP A 393 -9.20 -32.52 -8.62
CA ASP A 393 -8.26 -31.44 -8.37
C ASP A 393 -8.86 -30.45 -7.34
N ARG A 394 -8.07 -30.03 -6.35
CA ARG A 394 -8.46 -29.00 -5.41
C ARG A 394 -7.94 -27.65 -5.90
N VAL A 395 -8.86 -26.79 -6.34
CA VAL A 395 -8.53 -25.45 -6.87
C VAL A 395 -8.92 -24.40 -5.85
N ILE A 396 -7.96 -23.55 -5.45
CA ILE A 396 -8.14 -22.52 -4.44
C ILE A 396 -7.95 -21.16 -5.11
N LEU A 397 -8.96 -20.28 -5.05
CA LEU A 397 -8.82 -18.88 -5.39
C LEU A 397 -8.53 -18.09 -4.09
N SER A 398 -7.26 -17.82 -3.86
CA SER A 398 -6.79 -17.20 -2.63
C SER A 398 -6.74 -15.67 -2.76
N SER A 399 -7.87 -15.07 -3.12
CA SER A 399 -8.10 -13.62 -3.17
C SER A 399 -9.60 -13.36 -3.23
N SER A 400 -10.05 -12.22 -2.72
CA SER A 400 -11.41 -11.75 -3.00
C SER A 400 -11.46 -11.11 -4.39
N PRO A 401 -12.57 -11.23 -5.12
CA PRO A 401 -12.76 -10.47 -6.36
C PRO A 401 -12.61 -8.96 -6.12
N VAL A 402 -11.85 -8.30 -6.97
CA VAL A 402 -11.85 -6.85 -7.05
C VAL A 402 -13.20 -6.40 -7.63
N PRO A 403 -13.81 -5.31 -7.12
CA PRO A 403 -15.06 -4.81 -7.67
C PRO A 403 -15.00 -4.69 -9.21
N GLY A 404 -15.99 -5.29 -9.89
CA GLY A 404 -16.05 -5.42 -11.34
C GLY A 404 -15.59 -6.77 -11.90
N ASN A 405 -14.85 -7.58 -11.13
CA ASN A 405 -14.35 -8.88 -11.58
C ASN A 405 -15.22 -10.08 -11.13
N GLU A 406 -16.33 -9.84 -10.45
CA GLU A 406 -17.17 -10.89 -9.87
C GLU A 406 -17.68 -11.88 -10.94
N ILE A 407 -18.11 -11.38 -12.09
CA ILE A 407 -18.63 -12.18 -13.20
C ILE A 407 -17.53 -13.04 -13.83
N THR A 408 -16.36 -12.44 -14.06
CA THR A 408 -15.22 -13.15 -14.67
C THR A 408 -14.68 -14.24 -13.75
N VAL A 409 -14.60 -13.99 -12.45
CA VAL A 409 -14.22 -14.98 -11.43
C VAL A 409 -15.27 -16.10 -11.40
N ALA A 410 -16.57 -15.78 -11.32
CA ALA A 410 -17.64 -16.76 -11.31
C ALA A 410 -17.61 -17.67 -12.56
N ASN A 411 -17.34 -17.12 -13.73
CA ASN A 411 -17.21 -17.87 -14.97
C ASN A 411 -16.05 -18.88 -14.93
N VAL A 412 -14.90 -18.49 -14.37
CA VAL A 412 -13.76 -19.41 -14.19
C VAL A 412 -14.11 -20.51 -13.20
N VAL A 413 -14.73 -20.17 -12.05
CA VAL A 413 -15.18 -21.14 -11.03
C VAL A 413 -16.13 -22.16 -11.64
N ASN A 414 -17.15 -21.73 -12.40
CA ASN A 414 -18.10 -22.61 -13.05
C ASN A 414 -17.40 -23.61 -14.00
N LYS A 415 -16.49 -23.13 -14.86
CA LYS A 415 -15.71 -23.99 -15.76
C LYS A 415 -14.84 -25.00 -15.01
N LEU A 416 -14.32 -24.67 -13.85
CA LEU A 416 -13.53 -25.58 -13.02
C LEU A 416 -14.41 -26.67 -12.39
N ILE A 417 -15.60 -26.29 -11.87
CA ILE A 417 -16.59 -27.23 -11.30
C ILE A 417 -17.12 -28.19 -12.38
N GLU A 418 -17.40 -27.69 -13.59
CA GLU A 418 -17.82 -28.53 -14.73
C GLU A 418 -16.79 -29.61 -15.08
N LYS A 419 -15.50 -29.39 -14.77
CA LYS A 419 -14.43 -30.39 -14.96
C LYS A 419 -14.25 -31.32 -13.76
N GLY A 420 -15.10 -31.23 -12.74
CA GLY A 420 -15.04 -32.06 -11.56
C GLY A 420 -13.99 -31.60 -10.53
N ALA A 421 -13.51 -30.40 -10.60
CA ALA A 421 -12.62 -29.83 -9.57
C ALA A 421 -13.41 -29.47 -8.31
N GLU A 422 -12.79 -29.65 -7.14
CA GLU A 422 -13.22 -29.07 -5.86
C GLU A 422 -12.71 -27.64 -5.78
N VAL A 423 -13.61 -26.65 -5.83
CA VAL A 423 -13.23 -25.22 -5.83
C VAL A 423 -13.49 -24.60 -4.47
N ILE A 424 -12.47 -23.93 -3.93
CA ILE A 424 -12.50 -23.19 -2.65
C ILE A 424 -12.18 -21.71 -2.98
N TYR A 425 -13.09 -20.78 -2.58
CA TYR A 425 -12.92 -19.35 -2.87
C TYR A 425 -13.68 -18.46 -1.86
#